data_08ae25bd04b755037fab1ee848819390
#
_entry.id   08ae25bd04b755037fab1ee848819390
#
_cell.length_a   1.000
_cell.length_b   1.000
_cell.length_c   1.000
_cell.angle_alpha   90.00
_cell.angle_beta   90.00
_cell.angle_gamma   90.00
#
_symmetry.space_group_name_H-M   'P 1'
#
loop_
_entity.id
_entity.type
_entity.pdbx_description
1 polymer ?
#
loop_
_entity_poly.entity_id
_entity_poly.type
_entity_poly.pdbx_seq_one_letter_code
_entity_poly.pdbx_strand_id
1 'polypeptide(L)'
;RDAADLRYDEWEYTRRLEVDEASQGQIGYVHLRAMGGGNVTEWYRDFYPVFNRQGLIVDVRHNRGGNIDSWILEKLMRRAWFYWQPRVGRTTWNMQWAFRGHMVVLVDEWTASDGEAFAEGFRRLGLGQVIGTRTWGGEIWLTSSNVLVDRGIVTAAEFGVFGPEG
;
A
#
# COMPACT_ATOMS: atom_id res chain seq x y z
N ARG A 1 0.24 -6.32 24.02
CA ARG A 1 1.18 -6.26 22.89
C ARG A 1 2.51 -6.86 23.34
N ASP A 2 3.10 -7.69 22.51
CA ASP A 2 4.43 -8.21 22.79
C ASP A 2 5.53 -7.19 22.45
N ALA A 3 6.78 -7.51 22.82
CA ALA A 3 7.90 -6.62 22.57
C ALA A 3 8.24 -6.47 21.08
N ALA A 4 7.89 -7.46 20.25
CA ALA A 4 8.11 -7.41 18.81
C ALA A 4 7.15 -6.42 18.15
N ASP A 5 5.88 -6.45 18.52
CA ASP A 5 4.89 -5.49 18.05
C ASP A 5 5.28 -4.04 18.40
N LEU A 6 5.76 -3.80 19.63
CA LEU A 6 6.17 -2.46 20.03
C LEU A 6 7.38 -1.95 19.24
N ARG A 7 8.36 -2.82 18.98
CA ARG A 7 9.52 -2.47 18.14
C ARG A 7 9.12 -2.18 16.70
N TYR A 8 8.16 -2.92 16.18
CA TYR A 8 7.64 -2.67 14.84
C TYR A 8 6.90 -1.33 14.77
N ASP A 9 6.06 -1.02 15.76
CA ASP A 9 5.38 0.27 15.88
C ASP A 9 6.38 1.43 15.92
N GLU A 10 7.46 1.27 16.71
CA GLU A 10 8.54 2.26 16.78
C GLU A 10 9.29 2.42 15.47
N TRP A 11 9.60 1.32 14.78
CA TRP A 11 10.24 1.35 13.48
C TRP A 11 9.39 2.11 12.46
N GLU A 12 8.12 1.80 12.34
CA GLU A 12 7.20 2.46 11.43
C GLU A 12 7.08 3.96 11.75
N TYR A 13 6.93 4.29 13.01
CA TYR A 13 6.83 5.68 13.47
C TYR A 13 8.10 6.47 13.15
N THR A 14 9.28 5.90 13.42
CA THR A 14 10.56 6.57 13.15
C THR A 14 10.79 6.77 11.65
N ARG A 15 10.43 5.80 10.80
CA ARG A 15 10.51 5.96 9.33
C ARG A 15 9.66 7.13 8.85
N ARG A 16 8.45 7.25 9.37
CA ARG A 16 7.57 8.39 9.05
C ARG A 16 8.19 9.73 9.47
N LEU A 17 8.76 9.81 10.64
CA LEU A 17 9.43 11.03 11.12
C LEU A 17 10.65 11.38 10.26
N GLU A 18 11.47 10.42 9.91
CA GLU A 18 12.64 10.63 9.05
C GLU A 18 12.23 11.20 7.67
N VAL A 19 11.18 10.64 7.06
CA VAL A 19 10.67 11.15 5.78
C VAL A 19 10.11 12.57 5.94
N ASP A 20 9.38 12.83 7.01
CA ASP A 20 8.78 14.15 7.27
C ASP A 20 9.87 15.21 7.48
N GLU A 21 10.87 14.92 8.31
CA GLU A 21 12.00 15.81 8.57
C GLU A 21 12.85 16.05 7.33
N ALA A 22 13.30 14.97 6.66
CA ALA A 22 14.15 15.05 5.49
C ALA A 22 13.50 15.79 4.32
N SER A 23 12.19 15.69 4.18
CA SER A 23 11.42 16.34 3.13
C SER A 23 10.85 17.71 3.55
N GLN A 24 11.06 18.14 4.78
CA GLN A 24 10.42 19.34 5.35
C GLN A 24 8.89 19.31 5.20
N GLY A 25 8.30 18.15 5.42
CA GLY A 25 6.86 17.92 5.32
C GLY A 25 6.31 17.84 3.89
N GLN A 26 7.16 17.81 2.87
CA GLN A 26 6.70 17.78 1.47
C GLN A 26 6.32 16.37 0.99
N ILE A 27 6.87 15.33 1.61
CA ILE A 27 6.62 13.94 1.24
C ILE A 27 5.80 13.26 2.33
N GLY A 28 4.72 12.59 1.94
CA GLY A 28 3.94 11.72 2.79
C GLY A 28 4.56 10.32 2.88
N TYR A 29 4.36 9.67 4.01
CA TYR A 29 4.76 8.28 4.22
C TYR A 29 3.58 7.49 4.77
N VAL A 30 3.28 6.37 4.12
CA VAL A 30 2.27 5.41 4.54
C VAL A 30 2.90 4.03 4.53
N HIS A 31 2.84 3.34 5.64
CA HIS A 31 3.27 1.95 5.73
C HIS A 31 2.07 1.01 5.83
N LEU A 32 2.12 -0.10 5.11
CA LEU A 32 1.11 -1.16 5.14
C LEU A 32 1.76 -2.48 5.53
N ARG A 33 1.51 -2.93 6.74
CA ARG A 33 2.05 -4.22 7.28
C ARG A 33 1.43 -5.44 6.62
N ALA A 34 0.21 -5.28 6.14
CA ALA A 34 -0.56 -6.30 5.45
C ALA A 34 -1.65 -5.66 4.60
N MET A 35 -2.31 -6.45 3.81
CA MET A 35 -3.43 -6.06 2.94
C MET A 35 -4.76 -6.70 3.40
N GLY A 36 -4.95 -6.81 4.71
CA GLY A 36 -6.21 -7.29 5.29
C GLY A 36 -7.25 -6.19 5.47
N GLY A 37 -8.50 -6.57 5.72
CA GLY A 37 -9.58 -5.59 5.91
C GLY A 37 -9.34 -4.57 7.03
N GLY A 38 -8.63 -4.96 8.10
CA GLY A 38 -8.23 -4.03 9.17
C GLY A 38 -7.25 -2.95 8.72
N ASN A 39 -6.41 -3.25 7.72
CA ASN A 39 -5.42 -2.31 7.18
C ASN A 39 -6.05 -1.20 6.32
N VAL A 40 -7.32 -1.33 5.92
CA VAL A 40 -8.10 -0.24 5.32
C VAL A 40 -8.20 0.96 6.27
N THR A 41 -8.41 0.69 7.56
CA THR A 41 -8.45 1.74 8.58
C THR A 41 -7.09 2.40 8.77
N GLU A 42 -6.00 1.62 8.74
CA GLU A 42 -4.63 2.14 8.77
C GLU A 42 -4.35 3.03 7.57
N TRP A 43 -4.74 2.58 6.37
CA TRP A 43 -4.65 3.40 5.16
C TRP A 43 -5.36 4.75 5.32
N TYR A 44 -6.60 4.77 5.80
CA TYR A 44 -7.35 6.01 6.01
C TYR A 44 -6.64 6.94 7.00
N ARG A 45 -6.18 6.37 8.12
CA ARG A 45 -5.49 7.12 9.17
C ARG A 45 -4.21 7.80 8.65
N ASP A 46 -3.44 7.10 7.80
CA ASP A 46 -2.09 7.52 7.42
C ASP A 46 -2.05 8.25 6.07
N PHE A 47 -2.93 7.92 5.13
CA PHE A 47 -3.00 8.56 3.81
C PHE A 47 -3.68 9.92 3.82
N TYR A 48 -4.84 10.06 4.47
CA TYR A 48 -5.58 11.31 4.38
C TYR A 48 -4.88 12.53 4.98
N PRO A 49 -4.08 12.44 6.03
CA PRO A 49 -3.28 13.58 6.50
C PRO A 49 -2.22 14.07 5.51
N VAL A 50 -1.81 13.21 4.56
CA VAL A 50 -0.70 13.49 3.63
C VAL A 50 -1.11 13.50 2.16
N PHE A 51 -2.38 13.27 1.82
CA PHE A 51 -2.85 13.13 0.42
C PHE A 51 -2.59 14.35 -0.47
N ASN A 52 -2.33 15.51 0.11
CA ASN A 52 -2.10 16.77 -0.61
C ASN A 52 -0.62 17.17 -0.66
N ARG A 53 0.28 16.32 -0.21
CA ARG A 53 1.74 16.55 -0.28
C ARG A 53 2.24 16.42 -1.71
N GLN A 54 3.47 16.86 -1.95
CA GLN A 54 4.10 16.84 -3.28
C GLN A 54 4.58 15.43 -3.69
N GLY A 55 4.90 14.58 -2.71
CA GLY A 55 5.30 13.20 -2.90
C GLY A 55 4.66 12.28 -1.88
N LEU A 56 4.56 11.00 -2.22
CA LEU A 56 4.06 9.93 -1.36
C LEU A 56 4.96 8.71 -1.48
N ILE A 57 5.43 8.23 -0.34
CA ILE A 57 6.04 6.91 -0.21
C ILE A 57 4.99 5.95 0.36
N VAL A 58 4.67 4.91 -0.39
CA VAL A 58 3.90 3.77 0.12
C VAL A 58 4.86 2.64 0.40
N ASP A 59 5.07 2.35 1.66
CA ASP A 59 6.02 1.35 2.11
C ASP A 59 5.30 0.03 2.39
N VAL A 60 5.56 -0.97 1.55
CA VAL A 60 5.03 -2.33 1.71
C VAL A 60 6.14 -3.33 2.06
N ARG A 61 7.26 -2.84 2.57
CA ARG A 61 8.28 -3.72 3.14
C ARG A 61 7.68 -4.48 4.33
N HIS A 62 8.02 -5.75 4.46
CA HIS A 62 7.47 -6.68 5.45
C HIS A 62 5.95 -6.91 5.34
N ASN A 63 5.32 -6.52 4.23
CA ASN A 63 3.89 -6.75 4.01
C ASN A 63 3.58 -8.24 3.88
N ARG A 64 2.63 -8.72 4.66
CA ARG A 64 2.27 -10.14 4.75
C ARG A 64 1.16 -10.56 3.79
N GLY A 65 0.78 -9.67 2.86
CA GLY A 65 -0.30 -9.93 1.93
C GLY A 65 -1.69 -9.72 2.51
N GLY A 66 -2.68 -10.16 1.79
CA GLY A 66 -4.10 -10.00 2.10
C GLY A 66 -4.95 -10.06 0.85
N ASN A 67 -5.81 -9.05 0.63
CA ASN A 67 -6.75 -9.01 -0.50
C ASN A 67 -7.37 -7.58 -0.67
N ILE A 68 -6.60 -6.52 -0.51
CA ILE A 68 -7.09 -5.14 -0.69
C ILE A 68 -6.23 -4.31 -1.65
N ASP A 69 -5.29 -4.94 -2.35
CA ASP A 69 -4.41 -4.31 -3.33
C ASP A 69 -5.17 -3.42 -4.31
N SER A 70 -6.16 -4.01 -4.97
CA SER A 70 -6.99 -3.35 -6.00
C SER A 70 -7.77 -2.17 -5.44
N TRP A 71 -8.23 -2.28 -4.20
CA TRP A 71 -8.93 -1.19 -3.53
C TRP A 71 -8.00 0.01 -3.26
N ILE A 72 -6.74 -0.25 -2.84
CA ILE A 72 -5.74 0.81 -2.64
C ILE A 72 -5.32 1.40 -3.97
N LEU A 73 -5.05 0.56 -4.98
CA LEU A 73 -4.70 1.01 -6.33
C LEU A 73 -5.78 1.90 -6.93
N GLU A 74 -7.06 1.56 -6.75
CA GLU A 74 -8.19 2.40 -7.17
C GLU A 74 -8.08 3.82 -6.57
N LYS A 75 -7.73 3.94 -5.29
CA LYS A 75 -7.56 5.26 -4.65
C LYS A 75 -6.38 6.04 -5.23
N LEU A 76 -5.28 5.36 -5.51
CA LEU A 76 -4.09 5.97 -6.08
C LEU A 76 -4.25 6.34 -7.57
N MET A 77 -5.11 5.62 -8.31
CA MET A 77 -5.43 5.94 -9.71
C MET A 77 -6.32 7.17 -9.87
N ARG A 78 -6.95 7.65 -8.82
CA ARG A 78 -7.86 8.80 -8.91
C ARG A 78 -7.11 10.02 -9.40
N ARG A 79 -7.68 10.73 -10.37
CA ARG A 79 -7.10 11.94 -10.96
C ARG A 79 -7.99 13.14 -10.70
N ALA A 80 -7.43 14.20 -10.10
CA ALA A 80 -8.08 15.50 -10.06
C ALA A 80 -8.10 16.07 -11.48
N TRP A 81 -9.26 16.50 -11.94
CA TRP A 81 -9.47 16.95 -13.33
C TRP A 81 -9.91 18.40 -13.44
N PHE A 82 -10.35 19.02 -12.33
CA PHE A 82 -10.52 20.47 -12.20
C PHE A 82 -10.46 20.93 -10.73
N TYR A 83 -10.45 22.22 -10.50
CA TYR A 83 -10.49 22.80 -9.17
C TYR A 83 -11.61 23.83 -9.05
N TRP A 84 -12.08 23.99 -7.84
CA TRP A 84 -13.02 25.04 -7.46
C TRP A 84 -12.24 26.23 -6.89
N GLN A 85 -12.47 27.42 -7.45
CA GLN A 85 -11.89 28.66 -6.94
C GLN A 85 -13.03 29.51 -6.37
N PRO A 86 -13.25 29.52 -5.05
CA PRO A 86 -14.23 30.41 -4.43
C PRO A 86 -13.74 31.85 -4.49
N ARG A 87 -14.67 32.82 -4.37
CA ARG A 87 -14.31 34.23 -4.25
C ARG A 87 -13.52 34.52 -2.97
N VAL A 88 -13.83 33.80 -1.90
CA VAL A 88 -13.14 33.89 -0.60
C VAL A 88 -12.85 32.48 -0.14
N GLY A 89 -11.60 32.23 0.29
CA GLY A 89 -11.18 30.93 0.78
C GLY A 89 -10.15 30.25 -0.12
N ARG A 90 -9.88 28.98 0.17
CA ARG A 90 -8.85 28.19 -0.51
C ARG A 90 -9.43 27.43 -1.69
N THR A 91 -8.64 27.30 -2.75
CA THR A 91 -8.89 26.40 -3.86
C THR A 91 -9.04 24.96 -3.37
N THR A 92 -10.03 24.24 -3.89
CA THR A 92 -10.26 22.82 -3.64
C THR A 92 -10.31 22.06 -4.96
N TRP A 93 -9.83 20.82 -4.95
CA TRP A 93 -9.77 20.00 -6.14
C TRP A 93 -10.99 19.08 -6.23
N ASN A 94 -11.52 18.96 -7.43
CA ASN A 94 -12.51 17.93 -7.70
C ASN A 94 -11.83 16.57 -7.85
N MET A 95 -12.59 15.49 -7.68
CA MET A 95 -12.08 14.18 -7.30
C MET A 95 -11.36 14.27 -5.94
N GLN A 96 -12.15 14.59 -4.93
CA GLN A 96 -11.66 14.80 -3.55
C GLN A 96 -10.72 13.65 -3.14
N TRP A 97 -9.68 14.00 -2.38
CA TRP A 97 -8.67 13.07 -1.87
C TRP A 97 -7.83 12.37 -2.95
N ALA A 98 -7.90 12.77 -4.22
CA ALA A 98 -6.98 12.31 -5.24
C ALA A 98 -5.57 12.82 -4.91
N PHE A 99 -4.60 11.90 -4.85
CA PHE A 99 -3.20 12.28 -4.75
C PHE A 99 -2.73 12.90 -6.07
N ARG A 100 -1.98 14.00 -6.01
CA ARG A 100 -1.60 14.78 -7.20
C ARG A 100 -0.08 14.93 -7.38
N GLY A 101 0.68 14.38 -6.44
CA GLY A 101 2.14 14.43 -6.47
C GLY A 101 2.76 13.18 -7.09
N HIS A 102 4.05 13.04 -6.89
CA HIS A 102 4.80 11.86 -7.31
C HIS A 102 4.67 10.75 -6.27
N MET A 103 4.64 9.52 -6.73
CA MET A 103 4.50 8.36 -5.86
C MET A 103 5.62 7.36 -6.08
N VAL A 104 6.05 6.71 -5.01
CA VAL A 104 6.95 5.55 -5.05
C VAL A 104 6.45 4.48 -4.09
N VAL A 105 6.73 3.22 -4.42
CA VAL A 105 6.47 2.07 -3.55
C VAL A 105 7.80 1.48 -3.12
N LEU A 106 7.94 1.20 -1.81
CA LEU A 106 9.10 0.48 -1.27
C LEU A 106 8.74 -0.98 -1.02
N VAL A 107 9.62 -1.86 -1.47
CA VAL A 107 9.49 -3.32 -1.34
C VAL A 107 10.76 -3.95 -0.78
N ASP A 108 10.62 -5.12 -0.16
CA ASP A 108 11.74 -5.96 0.26
C ASP A 108 11.44 -7.45 0.06
N GLU A 109 12.38 -8.31 0.45
CA GLU A 109 12.24 -9.77 0.36
C GLU A 109 11.15 -10.36 1.27
N TRP A 110 10.58 -9.55 2.16
CA TRP A 110 9.47 -9.92 3.05
C TRP A 110 8.12 -9.38 2.55
N THR A 111 8.14 -8.59 1.48
CA THR A 111 6.90 -8.20 0.79
C THR A 111 6.32 -9.43 0.11
N ALA A 112 5.13 -9.85 0.54
CA ALA A 112 4.56 -11.13 0.14
C ALA A 112 3.11 -11.01 -0.36
N SER A 113 2.72 -11.96 -1.24
CA SER A 113 1.34 -12.18 -1.68
C SER A 113 0.70 -10.88 -2.19
N ASP A 114 -0.45 -10.47 -1.67
CA ASP A 114 -1.16 -9.23 -2.07
C ASP A 114 -0.30 -7.95 -2.01
N GLY A 115 0.77 -7.94 -1.20
CA GLY A 115 1.78 -6.88 -1.21
C GLY A 115 2.60 -6.88 -2.51
N GLU A 116 2.84 -8.06 -3.10
CA GLU A 116 3.50 -8.22 -4.40
C GLU A 116 2.56 -7.81 -5.53
N ALA A 117 1.28 -8.25 -5.46
CA ALA A 117 0.23 -7.85 -6.40
C ALA A 117 0.07 -6.33 -6.43
N PHE A 118 0.04 -5.69 -5.27
CA PHE A 118 -0.01 -4.23 -5.14
C PHE A 118 1.19 -3.56 -5.83
N ALA A 119 2.41 -4.01 -5.55
CA ALA A 119 3.63 -3.42 -6.12
C ALA A 119 3.68 -3.59 -7.64
N GLU A 120 3.34 -4.76 -8.15
CA GLU A 120 3.28 -5.02 -9.60
C GLU A 120 2.14 -4.24 -10.27
N GLY A 121 0.95 -4.19 -9.66
CA GLY A 121 -0.16 -3.39 -10.12
C GLY A 121 0.20 -1.90 -10.19
N PHE A 122 0.84 -1.37 -9.17
CA PHE A 122 1.33 0.01 -9.12
C PHE A 122 2.27 0.33 -10.30
N ARG A 123 3.22 -0.57 -10.57
CA ARG A 123 4.16 -0.46 -11.68
C ARG A 123 3.45 -0.52 -13.04
N ARG A 124 2.59 -1.54 -13.26
CA ARG A 124 1.87 -1.74 -14.53
C ARG A 124 0.89 -0.61 -14.84
N LEU A 125 0.24 -0.06 -13.84
CA LEU A 125 -0.65 1.08 -13.98
C LEU A 125 0.09 2.42 -14.17
N GLY A 126 1.43 2.41 -14.16
CA GLY A 126 2.23 3.61 -14.40
C GLY A 126 2.07 4.67 -13.30
N LEU A 127 1.80 4.27 -12.07
CA LEU A 127 1.56 5.19 -10.96
C LEU A 127 2.84 5.81 -10.42
N GLY A 128 3.98 5.11 -10.57
CA GLY A 128 5.29 5.56 -10.11
C GLY A 128 6.32 4.43 -10.13
N GLN A 129 7.43 4.64 -9.43
CA GLN A 129 8.51 3.67 -9.36
C GLN A 129 8.33 2.72 -8.16
N VAL A 130 8.76 1.47 -8.34
CA VAL A 130 8.93 0.49 -7.27
C VAL A 130 10.41 0.38 -6.97
N ILE A 131 10.80 0.56 -5.71
CA ILE A 131 12.20 0.64 -5.25
C ILE A 131 12.40 -0.37 -4.13
N GLY A 132 13.51 -1.09 -4.18
CA GLY A 132 13.87 -2.05 -3.13
C GLY A 132 14.53 -3.31 -3.66
N THR A 133 14.43 -4.39 -2.91
CA THR A 133 14.92 -5.71 -3.30
C THR A 133 13.79 -6.56 -3.86
N ARG A 134 14.15 -7.68 -4.50
CA ARG A 134 13.17 -8.64 -5.02
C ARG A 134 12.25 -9.11 -3.88
N THR A 135 10.95 -9.10 -4.14
CA THR A 135 9.92 -9.57 -3.23
C THR A 135 9.96 -11.09 -3.03
N TRP A 136 9.15 -11.61 -2.11
CA TRP A 136 9.14 -13.02 -1.72
C TRP A 136 8.95 -13.99 -2.90
N GLY A 137 8.12 -13.64 -3.88
CA GLY A 137 7.89 -14.49 -5.07
C GLY A 137 6.86 -15.59 -4.85
N GLY A 138 5.88 -15.33 -4.01
CA GLY A 138 4.83 -16.28 -3.67
C GLY A 138 3.42 -15.80 -4.02
N GLU A 139 3.27 -15.04 -5.10
CA GLU A 139 1.99 -14.53 -5.56
C GLU A 139 1.15 -15.66 -6.18
N ILE A 140 0.53 -16.42 -5.30
CA ILE A 140 -0.44 -17.48 -5.63
C ILE A 140 -1.60 -17.44 -4.64
N TRP A 141 -2.79 -17.73 -5.10
CA TRP A 141 -3.92 -17.83 -4.19
C TRP A 141 -3.94 -19.20 -3.51
N LEU A 142 -3.97 -19.15 -2.19
CA LEU A 142 -4.12 -20.31 -1.32
C LEU A 142 -5.53 -20.27 -0.73
N THR A 143 -6.23 -21.39 -0.78
CA THR A 143 -7.51 -21.52 -0.10
C THR A 143 -7.40 -22.44 1.11
N SER A 144 -8.30 -22.26 2.06
CA SER A 144 -8.45 -23.13 3.24
C SER A 144 -9.53 -24.18 3.05
N SER A 145 -9.93 -24.48 1.80
CA SER A 145 -11.00 -25.40 1.49
C SER A 145 -10.62 -26.87 1.72
N ASN A 146 -9.32 -27.18 1.74
CA ASN A 146 -8.81 -28.54 1.96
C ASN A 146 -8.64 -28.84 3.44
N VAL A 147 -9.76 -29.10 4.12
CA VAL A 147 -9.76 -29.48 5.54
C VAL A 147 -9.53 -30.99 5.68
N LEU A 148 -8.52 -31.35 6.45
CA LEU A 148 -8.22 -32.78 6.78
C LEU A 148 -9.18 -33.35 7.83
N VAL A 149 -9.16 -34.68 7.98
CA VAL A 149 -10.02 -35.40 8.93
C VAL A 149 -9.82 -34.91 10.38
N ASP A 150 -8.60 -34.49 10.72
CA ASP A 150 -8.22 -33.95 12.04
C ASP A 150 -8.46 -32.43 12.16
N ARG A 151 -9.12 -31.83 11.19
CA ARG A 151 -9.32 -30.37 11.03
C ARG A 151 -8.05 -29.58 10.74
N GLY A 152 -6.95 -30.23 10.44
CA GLY A 152 -5.78 -29.61 9.86
C GLY A 152 -6.10 -29.06 8.47
N ILE A 153 -5.34 -28.09 7.99
CA ILE A 153 -5.51 -27.50 6.68
C ILE A 153 -4.27 -27.80 5.84
N VAL A 154 -4.47 -28.33 4.64
CA VAL A 154 -3.43 -28.43 3.61
C VAL A 154 -3.71 -27.33 2.60
N THR A 155 -2.84 -26.33 2.56
CA THR A 155 -2.91 -25.29 1.55
C THR A 155 -2.26 -25.79 0.26
N ALA A 156 -2.94 -25.60 -0.85
CA ALA A 156 -2.41 -25.83 -2.19
C ALA A 156 -2.66 -24.57 -3.03
N ALA A 157 -1.78 -24.32 -4.00
CA ALA A 157 -2.01 -23.27 -4.97
C ALA A 157 -3.23 -23.65 -5.84
N GLU A 158 -4.28 -22.86 -5.78
CA GLU A 158 -5.50 -23.10 -6.57
C GLU A 158 -5.58 -22.14 -7.76
N PHE A 159 -5.01 -20.95 -7.65
CA PHE A 159 -5.02 -19.94 -8.70
C PHE A 159 -3.61 -19.42 -8.95
N GLY A 160 -3.21 -19.40 -10.22
CA GLY A 160 -2.05 -18.65 -10.68
C GLY A 160 -2.43 -17.20 -10.95
N VAL A 161 -1.46 -16.29 -10.85
CA VAL A 161 -1.62 -14.88 -11.19
C VAL A 161 -0.90 -14.61 -12.51
N PHE A 162 -1.61 -14.03 -13.47
CA PHE A 162 -1.11 -13.76 -14.80
C PHE A 162 -1.36 -12.31 -15.17
N GLY A 163 -0.46 -11.71 -15.96
CA GLY A 163 -0.70 -10.41 -16.58
C GLY A 163 -1.73 -10.49 -17.71
N PRO A 164 -2.22 -9.33 -18.21
CA PRO A 164 -3.14 -9.31 -19.35
C PRO A 164 -2.57 -9.92 -20.65
N GLU A 165 -1.25 -10.03 -20.71
CA GLU A 165 -0.49 -10.62 -21.82
C GLU A 165 -0.29 -12.15 -21.69
N GLY A 166 -0.71 -12.75 -20.60
CA GLY A 166 -0.54 -14.20 -20.30
C GLY A 166 0.54 -14.48 -19.30
#